data_1fbcd77f72474165ed3d7dffbb72b7db
#
_entry.id   1fbcd77f72474165ed3d7dffbb72b7db
#
_cell.length_a   1.000
_cell.length_b   1.000
_cell.length_c   1.000
_cell.angle_alpha   90.00
_cell.angle_beta   90.00
_cell.angle_gamma   90.00
#
_symmetry.space_group_name_H-M   'P 1'
#
loop_
_entity.id
_entity.type
_entity.pdbx_description
1 polymer ?
#
loop_
_entity_poly.entity_id
_entity_poly.type
_entity_poly.pdbx_seq_one_letter_code
_entity_poly.pdbx_strand_id
1 'polypeptide(L)'
;LFAVLFCYLFALIIKRNLFTFLNKINKMLNKLIATLLPFLPKKFIWIFSKPYISGETINDAMRVSKGLNNNKIKVTIDVLGEFIRTLDEAETNKKEYINLIDVATQNGIDGNFSIKPTSFGLLIDKNICHQHVREIIAKAASCNNFIRIDMEDSACTDLEIELFRKMKMEFPGNVGLVVQAYLKRTLDDIRGLTDLNSEEHPLSFRLCKGIYIEPATIAFKKHEDINHHYLEDLEYMFRNKIHVGIATHDKLLISGAYELIRKYNVPAHMYEFQMLFGVTPRLRDSIVND
;
A
#
# COMPACT_ATOMS: atom_id res chain seq x y z
N LEU A 1 53.26 10.52 1.88
CA LEU A 1 52.04 10.15 2.60
C LEU A 1 51.01 11.30 2.63
N PHE A 2 51.48 12.55 2.83
CA PHE A 2 50.59 13.75 2.91
C PHE A 2 49.91 14.07 1.57
N ALA A 3 50.55 13.92 0.44
CA ALA A 3 49.97 14.20 -0.89
C ALA A 3 48.86 13.22 -1.27
N VAL A 4 48.98 11.94 -0.91
CA VAL A 4 47.98 10.92 -1.21
C VAL A 4 46.74 11.10 -0.34
N LEU A 5 46.92 11.49 0.92
CA LEU A 5 45.81 11.78 1.85
C LEU A 5 45.01 13.02 1.40
N PHE A 6 45.71 14.07 0.89
CA PHE A 6 45.09 15.28 0.38
C PHE A 6 44.27 15.04 -0.90
N CYS A 7 44.80 14.24 -1.82
CA CYS A 7 44.06 13.83 -3.04
C CYS A 7 42.79 12.97 -2.70
N TYR A 8 42.89 12.12 -1.70
CA TYR A 8 41.73 11.29 -1.29
C TYR A 8 40.62 12.12 -0.62
N LEU A 9 41.00 13.04 0.27
CA LEU A 9 40.06 13.99 0.90
C LEU A 9 39.43 14.95 -0.14
N PHE A 10 40.18 15.42 -1.11
CA PHE A 10 39.70 16.31 -2.17
C PHE A 10 38.70 15.55 -3.09
N ALA A 11 39.01 14.31 -3.46
CA ALA A 11 38.13 13.45 -4.23
C ALA A 11 36.81 13.14 -3.49
N LEU A 12 36.86 12.91 -2.17
CA LEU A 12 35.68 12.71 -1.33
C LEU A 12 34.81 13.96 -1.21
N ILE A 13 35.43 15.14 -1.10
CA ILE A 13 34.72 16.44 -1.04
C ILE A 13 34.03 16.73 -2.37
N ILE A 14 34.72 16.50 -3.51
CA ILE A 14 34.14 16.68 -4.85
C ILE A 14 32.98 15.70 -5.06
N LYS A 15 33.11 14.43 -4.69
CA LYS A 15 32.06 13.41 -4.79
C LYS A 15 30.83 13.77 -3.95
N ARG A 16 31.04 14.27 -2.73
CA ARG A 16 29.97 14.73 -1.84
C ARG A 16 29.27 15.97 -2.35
N ASN A 17 30.01 16.93 -2.86
CA ASN A 17 29.48 18.18 -3.45
C ASN A 17 28.73 17.91 -4.75
N LEU A 18 29.24 17.02 -5.61
CA LEU A 18 28.59 16.60 -6.85
C LEU A 18 27.28 15.84 -6.54
N PHE A 19 27.29 14.94 -5.56
CA PHE A 19 26.10 14.23 -5.12
C PHE A 19 25.02 15.17 -4.56
N THR A 20 25.43 16.16 -3.74
CA THR A 20 24.53 17.18 -3.19
C THR A 20 23.97 18.08 -4.29
N PHE A 21 24.79 18.45 -5.28
CA PHE A 21 24.40 19.26 -6.43
C PHE A 21 23.41 18.51 -7.34
N LEU A 22 23.67 17.22 -7.64
CA LEU A 22 22.78 16.36 -8.42
C LEU A 22 21.43 16.15 -7.70
N ASN A 23 21.43 15.95 -6.38
CA ASN A 23 20.20 15.85 -5.60
C ASN A 23 19.40 17.16 -5.60
N LYS A 24 20.07 18.32 -5.58
CA LYS A 24 19.41 19.62 -5.68
C LYS A 24 18.79 19.86 -7.05
N ILE A 25 19.48 19.46 -8.12
CA ILE A 25 18.96 19.51 -9.50
C ILE A 25 17.76 18.58 -9.63
N ASN A 26 17.83 17.34 -9.14
CA ASN A 26 16.73 16.40 -9.18
C ASN A 26 15.49 16.91 -8.42
N LYS A 27 15.69 17.50 -7.23
CA LYS A 27 14.58 18.14 -6.48
C LYS A 27 13.95 19.30 -7.23
N MET A 28 14.77 20.14 -7.88
CA MET A 28 14.29 21.27 -8.66
C MET A 28 13.56 20.80 -9.92
N LEU A 29 14.09 19.79 -10.60
CA LEU A 29 13.47 19.18 -11.78
C LEU A 29 12.14 18.51 -11.41
N ASN A 30 12.10 17.76 -10.33
CA ASN A 30 10.87 17.12 -9.84
C ASN A 30 9.80 18.16 -9.47
N LYS A 31 10.19 19.27 -8.84
CA LYS A 31 9.29 20.38 -8.53
C LYS A 31 8.76 21.05 -9.80
N LEU A 32 9.61 21.25 -10.79
CA LEU A 32 9.22 21.81 -12.09
C LEU A 32 8.24 20.89 -12.82
N ILE A 33 8.53 19.58 -12.86
CA ILE A 33 7.66 18.57 -13.45
C ILE A 33 6.30 18.58 -12.73
N ALA A 34 6.27 18.54 -11.39
CA ALA A 34 5.04 18.56 -10.60
C ALA A 34 4.21 19.82 -10.86
N THR A 35 4.87 20.98 -11.05
CA THR A 35 4.18 22.24 -11.35
C THR A 35 3.60 22.27 -12.77
N LEU A 36 4.27 21.64 -13.75
CA LEU A 36 3.84 21.63 -15.14
C LEU A 36 2.85 20.49 -15.44
N LEU A 37 2.85 19.44 -14.64
CA LEU A 37 2.01 18.24 -14.84
C LEU A 37 0.51 18.55 -15.06
N PRO A 38 -0.14 19.46 -14.26
CA PRO A 38 -1.55 19.78 -14.45
C PRO A 38 -1.89 20.46 -15.78
N PHE A 39 -0.89 21.06 -16.45
CA PHE A 39 -1.06 21.76 -17.73
C PHE A 39 -0.78 20.86 -18.94
N LEU A 40 -0.30 19.62 -18.72
CA LEU A 40 -0.02 18.69 -19.80
C LEU A 40 -1.33 18.05 -20.32
N PRO A 41 -1.47 17.83 -21.62
CA PRO A 41 -2.62 17.09 -22.17
C PRO A 41 -2.70 15.69 -21.57
N LYS A 42 -3.91 15.24 -21.19
CA LYS A 42 -4.13 13.90 -20.60
C LYS A 42 -3.50 12.78 -21.44
N LYS A 43 -3.54 12.85 -22.77
CA LYS A 43 -2.90 11.89 -23.68
C LYS A 43 -1.39 11.78 -23.49
N PHE A 44 -0.73 12.89 -23.15
CA PHE A 44 0.72 12.91 -22.90
C PHE A 44 1.05 12.26 -21.57
N ILE A 45 0.28 12.58 -20.52
CA ILE A 45 0.42 11.95 -19.18
C ILE A 45 0.18 10.44 -19.31
N TRP A 46 -0.80 10.02 -20.10
CA TRP A 46 -1.14 8.62 -20.36
C TRP A 46 0.05 7.78 -20.86
N ILE A 47 0.87 8.32 -21.77
CA ILE A 47 2.04 7.61 -22.31
C ILE A 47 3.01 7.20 -21.20
N PHE A 48 3.19 8.06 -20.19
CA PHE A 48 4.09 7.80 -19.07
C PHE A 48 3.46 6.97 -17.95
N SER A 49 2.15 7.07 -17.74
CA SER A 49 1.44 6.33 -16.71
C SER A 49 1.02 4.91 -17.14
N LYS A 50 0.84 4.68 -18.44
CA LYS A 50 0.42 3.39 -19.00
C LYS A 50 1.17 2.16 -18.47
N PRO A 51 2.52 2.19 -18.23
CA PRO A 51 3.22 1.05 -17.65
C PRO A 51 2.82 0.72 -16.21
N TYR A 52 2.19 1.67 -15.49
CA TYR A 52 1.90 1.59 -14.05
C TYR A 52 0.42 1.40 -13.72
N ILE A 53 -0.45 1.37 -14.72
CA ILE A 53 -1.90 1.17 -14.55
C ILE A 53 -2.38 0.03 -15.46
N SER A 54 -3.36 -0.72 -14.98
CA SER A 54 -3.90 -1.86 -15.76
C SER A 54 -4.70 -1.41 -16.98
N GLY A 55 -5.30 -0.24 -16.94
CA GLY A 55 -6.15 0.34 -17.98
C GLY A 55 -7.23 1.23 -17.40
N GLU A 56 -8.18 1.64 -18.24
CA GLU A 56 -9.29 2.53 -17.84
C GLU A 56 -10.60 1.77 -17.60
N THR A 57 -10.65 0.48 -17.93
CA THR A 57 -11.87 -0.33 -17.86
C THR A 57 -11.68 -1.58 -17.00
N ILE A 58 -12.80 -2.11 -16.49
CA ILE A 58 -12.81 -3.41 -15.79
C ILE A 58 -12.24 -4.52 -16.69
N ASN A 59 -12.54 -4.51 -17.99
CA ASN A 59 -12.00 -5.49 -18.94
C ASN A 59 -10.48 -5.43 -19.07
N ASP A 60 -9.89 -4.23 -19.02
CA ASP A 60 -8.44 -4.07 -19.00
C ASP A 60 -7.85 -4.64 -17.71
N ALA A 61 -8.47 -4.36 -16.57
CA ALA A 61 -8.08 -4.92 -15.28
C ALA A 61 -8.13 -6.46 -15.31
N MET A 62 -9.19 -7.06 -15.83
CA MET A 62 -9.30 -8.53 -15.97
C MET A 62 -8.22 -9.11 -16.86
N ARG A 63 -7.96 -8.48 -18.01
CA ARG A 63 -6.91 -8.90 -18.96
C ARG A 63 -5.53 -8.90 -18.31
N VAL A 64 -5.18 -7.83 -17.60
CA VAL A 64 -3.90 -7.69 -16.91
C VAL A 64 -3.81 -8.68 -15.75
N SER A 65 -4.85 -8.80 -14.93
CA SER A 65 -4.92 -9.73 -13.80
C SER A 65 -4.74 -11.18 -14.25
N LYS A 66 -5.41 -11.63 -15.32
CA LYS A 66 -5.20 -12.97 -15.90
C LYS A 66 -3.75 -13.18 -16.35
N GLY A 67 -3.12 -12.17 -16.96
CA GLY A 67 -1.72 -12.24 -17.36
C GLY A 67 -0.77 -12.41 -16.17
N LEU A 68 -1.04 -11.76 -15.04
CA LEU A 68 -0.28 -11.92 -13.80
C LEU A 68 -0.56 -13.28 -13.14
N ASN A 69 -1.82 -13.70 -13.06
CA ASN A 69 -2.19 -14.99 -12.48
C ASN A 69 -1.57 -16.17 -13.25
N ASN A 70 -1.45 -16.09 -14.58
CA ASN A 70 -0.75 -17.09 -15.39
C ASN A 70 0.75 -17.22 -15.01
N ASN A 71 1.32 -16.17 -14.44
CA ASN A 71 2.68 -16.16 -13.89
C ASN A 71 2.72 -16.41 -12.37
N LYS A 72 1.65 -16.95 -11.78
CA LYS A 72 1.51 -17.26 -10.34
C LYS A 72 1.60 -16.03 -9.44
N ILE A 73 1.28 -14.85 -9.96
CA ILE A 73 1.25 -13.60 -9.21
C ILE A 73 -0.23 -13.27 -8.92
N LYS A 74 -0.59 -13.22 -7.63
CA LYS A 74 -1.89 -12.74 -7.19
C LYS A 74 -2.00 -11.23 -7.38
N VAL A 75 -3.21 -10.71 -7.42
CA VAL A 75 -3.44 -9.29 -7.65
C VAL A 75 -4.29 -8.68 -6.54
N THR A 76 -4.04 -7.41 -6.24
CA THR A 76 -4.99 -6.55 -5.55
C THR A 76 -5.48 -5.51 -6.54
N ILE A 77 -6.79 -5.42 -6.72
CA ILE A 77 -7.42 -4.49 -7.66
C ILE A 77 -7.96 -3.29 -6.86
N ASP A 78 -7.59 -2.09 -7.29
CA ASP A 78 -8.07 -0.83 -6.75
C ASP A 78 -8.69 0.01 -7.87
N VAL A 79 -9.87 0.58 -7.62
CA VAL A 79 -10.48 1.58 -8.50
C VAL A 79 -9.99 2.95 -8.05
N LEU A 80 -9.27 3.64 -8.93
CA LEU A 80 -8.69 4.94 -8.63
C LEU A 80 -9.79 5.97 -8.35
N GLY A 81 -9.72 6.60 -7.19
CA GLY A 81 -10.59 7.66 -6.73
C GLY A 81 -10.47 7.83 -5.21
N GLU A 82 -10.55 9.06 -4.74
CA GLU A 82 -10.54 9.41 -3.32
C GLU A 82 -11.14 10.80 -3.13
N PHE A 83 -11.52 11.18 -1.88
CA PHE A 83 -12.01 12.50 -1.52
C PHE A 83 -13.20 12.99 -2.38
N ILE A 84 -14.22 12.15 -2.51
CA ILE A 84 -15.49 12.51 -3.17
C ILE A 84 -16.20 13.67 -2.45
N ARG A 85 -17.14 14.30 -3.15
CA ARG A 85 -17.84 15.49 -2.65
C ARG A 85 -19.30 15.26 -2.30
N THR A 86 -19.89 14.18 -2.79
CA THR A 86 -21.31 13.88 -2.61
C THR A 86 -21.54 12.42 -2.26
N LEU A 87 -22.65 12.13 -1.58
CA LEU A 87 -23.05 10.75 -1.28
C LEU A 87 -23.52 9.99 -2.51
N ASP A 88 -23.97 10.69 -3.55
CA ASP A 88 -24.32 10.06 -4.84
C ASP A 88 -23.07 9.47 -5.54
N GLU A 89 -21.92 10.16 -5.42
CA GLU A 89 -20.64 9.63 -5.87
C GLU A 89 -20.26 8.37 -5.05
N ALA A 90 -20.46 8.39 -3.72
CA ALA A 90 -20.21 7.24 -2.86
C ALA A 90 -21.05 6.03 -3.24
N GLU A 91 -22.33 6.22 -3.50
CA GLU A 91 -23.27 5.19 -3.95
C GLU A 91 -22.85 4.62 -5.32
N THR A 92 -22.39 5.48 -6.23
CA THR A 92 -21.89 5.08 -7.54
C THR A 92 -20.63 4.23 -7.41
N ASN A 93 -19.67 4.66 -6.62
CA ASN A 93 -18.43 3.92 -6.35
C ASN A 93 -18.72 2.55 -5.71
N LYS A 94 -19.64 2.48 -4.76
CA LYS A 94 -20.06 1.20 -4.17
C LYS A 94 -20.60 0.22 -5.22
N LYS A 95 -21.48 0.69 -6.13
CA LYS A 95 -22.02 -0.14 -7.20
C LYS A 95 -20.93 -0.62 -8.17
N GLU A 96 -19.95 0.25 -8.45
CA GLU A 96 -18.81 -0.12 -9.29
C GLU A 96 -17.97 -1.22 -8.65
N TYR A 97 -17.68 -1.14 -7.34
CA TYR A 97 -16.95 -2.18 -6.63
C TYR A 97 -17.71 -3.50 -6.55
N ILE A 98 -19.02 -3.48 -6.32
CA ILE A 98 -19.85 -4.69 -6.33
C ILE A 98 -19.79 -5.35 -7.71
N ASN A 99 -19.93 -4.56 -8.79
CA ASN A 99 -19.79 -5.07 -10.15
C ASN A 99 -18.37 -5.60 -10.44
N LEU A 100 -17.33 -4.90 -9.98
CA LEU A 100 -15.94 -5.35 -10.13
C LEU A 100 -15.71 -6.71 -9.47
N ILE A 101 -16.24 -6.93 -8.24
CA ILE A 101 -16.15 -8.20 -7.53
C ILE A 101 -16.83 -9.31 -8.33
N ASP A 102 -18.03 -9.06 -8.87
CA ASP A 102 -18.76 -10.03 -9.70
C ASP A 102 -17.98 -10.40 -10.96
N VAL A 103 -17.49 -9.40 -11.69
CA VAL A 103 -16.73 -9.63 -12.93
C VAL A 103 -15.42 -10.36 -12.65
N ALA A 104 -14.69 -10.00 -11.58
CA ALA A 104 -13.47 -10.68 -11.20
C ALA A 104 -13.72 -12.14 -10.82
N THR A 105 -14.78 -12.41 -10.06
CA THR A 105 -15.19 -13.76 -9.67
C THR A 105 -15.56 -14.61 -10.89
N GLN A 106 -16.39 -14.07 -11.81
CA GLN A 106 -16.77 -14.76 -13.06
C GLN A 106 -15.58 -15.05 -13.97
N ASN A 107 -14.56 -14.20 -13.92
CA ASN A 107 -13.32 -14.38 -14.69
C ASN A 107 -12.29 -15.27 -13.99
N GLY A 108 -12.57 -15.79 -12.79
CA GLY A 108 -11.67 -16.65 -12.02
C GLY A 108 -10.35 -15.96 -11.64
N ILE A 109 -10.40 -14.67 -11.31
CA ILE A 109 -9.21 -13.92 -10.93
C ILE A 109 -8.74 -14.34 -9.52
N ASP A 110 -7.50 -14.80 -9.40
CA ASP A 110 -6.84 -15.03 -8.10
C ASP A 110 -6.30 -13.68 -7.58
N GLY A 111 -7.05 -13.08 -6.66
CA GLY A 111 -6.73 -11.77 -6.12
C GLY A 111 -7.80 -11.25 -5.18
N ASN A 112 -7.57 -10.04 -4.68
CA ASN A 112 -8.45 -9.33 -3.77
C ASN A 112 -8.63 -7.85 -4.18
N PHE A 113 -9.30 -7.07 -3.34
CA PHE A 113 -9.61 -5.67 -3.66
C PHE A 113 -9.13 -4.75 -2.54
N SER A 114 -8.68 -3.56 -2.91
CA SER A 114 -8.40 -2.45 -1.98
C SER A 114 -9.46 -1.37 -2.14
N ILE A 115 -9.84 -0.75 -1.03
CA ILE A 115 -10.81 0.35 -1.01
C ILE A 115 -10.29 1.51 -0.17
N LYS A 116 -10.58 2.74 -0.62
CA LYS A 116 -10.31 3.96 0.12
C LYS A 116 -11.61 4.48 0.75
N PRO A 117 -11.72 4.53 2.08
CA PRO A 117 -12.95 4.94 2.76
C PRO A 117 -13.47 6.31 2.36
N THR A 118 -12.60 7.27 1.99
CA THR A 118 -13.04 8.59 1.51
C THR A 118 -13.80 8.52 0.19
N SER A 119 -13.58 7.48 -0.63
CA SER A 119 -14.37 7.21 -1.85
C SER A 119 -15.81 6.73 -1.57
N PHE A 120 -16.11 6.39 -0.32
CA PHE A 120 -17.43 5.91 0.12
C PHE A 120 -18.09 6.85 1.12
N GLY A 121 -17.57 8.09 1.25
CA GLY A 121 -18.19 9.15 2.03
C GLY A 121 -17.68 9.28 3.46
N LEU A 122 -16.51 8.72 3.82
CA LEU A 122 -15.97 8.75 5.20
C LEU A 122 -15.96 10.15 5.83
N LEU A 123 -15.60 11.17 5.06
CA LEU A 123 -15.52 12.56 5.51
C LEU A 123 -16.84 13.36 5.32
N ILE A 124 -17.88 12.74 4.73
CA ILE A 124 -19.18 13.35 4.50
C ILE A 124 -20.18 12.84 5.54
N ASP A 125 -20.37 11.52 5.59
CA ASP A 125 -21.19 10.81 6.57
C ASP A 125 -20.59 9.43 6.86
N LYS A 126 -19.97 9.30 8.04
CA LYS A 126 -19.32 8.05 8.43
C LYS A 126 -20.25 6.85 8.51
N ASN A 127 -21.54 7.05 8.84
CA ASN A 127 -22.49 5.95 8.96
C ASN A 127 -22.85 5.40 7.58
N ILE A 128 -23.04 6.27 6.59
CA ILE A 128 -23.25 5.90 5.20
C ILE A 128 -22.00 5.21 4.65
N CYS A 129 -20.81 5.75 4.93
CA CYS A 129 -19.55 5.09 4.56
C CYS A 129 -19.46 3.68 5.15
N HIS A 130 -19.75 3.51 6.44
CA HIS A 130 -19.74 2.19 7.09
C HIS A 130 -20.73 1.21 6.43
N GLN A 131 -21.92 1.68 6.06
CA GLN A 131 -22.89 0.86 5.34
C GLN A 131 -22.38 0.45 3.96
N HIS A 132 -21.84 1.38 3.17
CA HIS A 132 -21.30 1.11 1.84
C HIS A 132 -20.14 0.09 1.90
N VAL A 133 -19.18 0.31 2.79
CA VAL A 133 -18.04 -0.60 2.98
C VAL A 133 -18.50 -1.98 3.45
N ARG A 134 -19.47 -2.03 4.37
CA ARG A 134 -20.08 -3.28 4.82
C ARG A 134 -20.70 -4.08 3.66
N GLU A 135 -21.46 -3.41 2.78
CA GLU A 135 -22.07 -4.03 1.61
C GLU A 135 -21.02 -4.59 0.64
N ILE A 136 -19.92 -3.86 0.41
CA ILE A 136 -18.80 -4.32 -0.43
C ILE A 136 -18.12 -5.54 0.19
N ILE A 137 -17.84 -5.52 1.51
CA ILE A 137 -17.21 -6.65 2.21
C ILE A 137 -18.13 -7.87 2.21
N ALA A 138 -19.44 -7.68 2.47
CA ALA A 138 -20.42 -8.76 2.42
C ALA A 138 -20.47 -9.41 1.03
N LYS A 139 -20.40 -8.60 -0.04
CA LYS A 139 -20.30 -9.09 -1.41
C LYS A 139 -19.02 -9.89 -1.65
N ALA A 140 -17.87 -9.39 -1.22
CA ALA A 140 -16.61 -10.11 -1.34
C ALA A 140 -16.64 -11.43 -0.56
N ALA A 141 -17.13 -11.41 0.68
CA ALA A 141 -17.28 -12.61 1.51
C ALA A 141 -18.17 -13.68 0.87
N SER A 142 -19.29 -13.28 0.22
CA SER A 142 -20.16 -14.21 -0.52
C SER A 142 -19.47 -14.90 -1.69
N CYS A 143 -18.35 -14.31 -2.17
CA CYS A 143 -17.51 -14.86 -3.22
C CYS A 143 -16.20 -15.49 -2.70
N ASN A 144 -16.09 -15.74 -1.40
CA ASN A 144 -14.85 -16.18 -0.73
C ASN A 144 -13.66 -15.27 -1.00
N ASN A 145 -13.89 -13.97 -1.04
CA ASN A 145 -12.87 -12.97 -1.35
C ASN A 145 -12.66 -12.00 -0.17
N PHE A 146 -11.71 -11.10 -0.32
CA PHE A 146 -11.15 -10.28 0.74
C PHE A 146 -11.07 -8.81 0.31
N ILE A 147 -11.36 -7.91 1.26
CA ILE A 147 -11.24 -6.46 1.07
C ILE A 147 -10.14 -5.92 1.96
N ARG A 148 -9.24 -5.14 1.38
CA ARG A 148 -8.24 -4.35 2.10
C ARG A 148 -8.74 -2.92 2.25
N ILE A 149 -8.94 -2.44 3.48
CA ILE A 149 -9.22 -1.04 3.77
C ILE A 149 -7.88 -0.31 3.74
N ASP A 150 -7.72 0.63 2.82
CA ASP A 150 -6.52 1.46 2.74
C ASP A 150 -6.55 2.49 3.88
N MET A 151 -5.35 2.89 4.35
CA MET A 151 -5.18 4.01 5.28
C MET A 151 -4.76 5.23 4.48
N GLU A 152 -5.51 6.31 4.63
CA GLU A 152 -5.30 7.55 3.93
C GLU A 152 -4.49 8.54 4.79
N ASP A 153 -4.79 9.83 4.79
CA ASP A 153 -4.06 10.80 5.61
C ASP A 153 -4.40 10.73 7.11
N SER A 154 -3.66 11.46 7.92
CA SER A 154 -3.83 11.42 9.38
C SER A 154 -5.19 11.91 9.87
N ALA A 155 -5.94 12.68 9.07
CA ALA A 155 -7.30 13.11 9.42
C ALA A 155 -8.30 11.94 9.34
N CYS A 156 -8.00 10.92 8.55
CA CYS A 156 -8.84 9.73 8.34
C CYS A 156 -8.49 8.57 9.28
N THR A 157 -7.24 8.51 9.76
CA THR A 157 -6.67 7.32 10.46
C THR A 157 -7.57 6.77 11.58
N ASP A 158 -8.08 7.61 12.49
CA ASP A 158 -8.95 7.14 13.59
C ASP A 158 -10.29 6.59 13.08
N LEU A 159 -10.86 7.22 12.07
CA LEU A 159 -12.12 6.78 11.46
C LEU A 159 -11.95 5.46 10.70
N GLU A 160 -10.81 5.27 10.04
CA GLU A 160 -10.47 4.04 9.32
C GLU A 160 -10.22 2.87 10.26
N ILE A 161 -9.56 3.12 11.40
CA ILE A 161 -9.37 2.12 12.46
C ILE A 161 -10.72 1.74 13.08
N GLU A 162 -11.62 2.72 13.35
CA GLU A 162 -12.98 2.45 13.83
C GLU A 162 -13.77 1.62 12.84
N LEU A 163 -13.74 1.97 11.56
CA LEU A 163 -14.38 1.23 10.47
C LEU A 163 -13.84 -0.20 10.40
N PHE A 164 -12.51 -0.36 10.35
CA PHE A 164 -11.88 -1.67 10.31
C PHE A 164 -12.29 -2.55 11.50
N ARG A 165 -12.28 -2.01 12.72
CA ARG A 165 -12.68 -2.75 13.93
C ARG A 165 -14.10 -3.31 13.80
N LYS A 166 -15.06 -2.49 13.35
CA LYS A 166 -16.44 -2.92 13.12
C LYS A 166 -16.54 -4.00 12.05
N MET A 167 -15.85 -3.82 10.95
CA MET A 167 -15.86 -4.78 9.82
C MET A 167 -15.17 -6.09 10.20
N LYS A 168 -14.09 -6.05 10.97
CA LYS A 168 -13.36 -7.26 11.41
C LYS A 168 -14.20 -8.10 12.37
N MET A 169 -15.00 -7.48 13.23
CA MET A 169 -15.93 -8.21 14.11
C MET A 169 -17.05 -8.90 13.34
N GLU A 170 -17.54 -8.29 12.25
CA GLU A 170 -18.64 -8.85 11.45
C GLU A 170 -18.14 -9.85 10.38
N PHE A 171 -16.98 -9.58 9.77
CA PHE A 171 -16.37 -10.35 8.69
C PHE A 171 -14.92 -10.76 9.04
N PRO A 172 -14.74 -11.63 10.03
CA PRO A 172 -13.42 -11.88 10.61
C PRO A 172 -12.37 -12.40 9.62
N GLY A 173 -12.79 -13.14 8.57
CA GLY A 173 -11.89 -13.70 7.55
C GLY A 173 -11.73 -12.85 6.28
N ASN A 174 -12.55 -11.80 6.10
CA ASN A 174 -12.70 -11.15 4.78
C ASN A 174 -12.21 -9.71 4.72
N VAL A 175 -11.63 -9.19 5.79
CA VAL A 175 -11.18 -7.80 5.84
C VAL A 175 -9.81 -7.65 6.47
N GLY A 176 -9.01 -6.72 5.92
CA GLY A 176 -7.73 -6.28 6.47
C GLY A 176 -7.57 -4.77 6.37
N LEU A 177 -6.56 -4.25 7.04
CA LEU A 177 -6.25 -2.82 7.09
C LEU A 177 -4.85 -2.54 6.54
N VAL A 178 -4.65 -1.38 5.95
CA VAL A 178 -3.31 -0.86 5.66
C VAL A 178 -2.81 -0.09 6.87
N VAL A 179 -1.50 -0.22 7.17
CA VAL A 179 -0.81 0.55 8.20
C VAL A 179 0.47 1.16 7.62
N GLN A 180 0.82 2.35 8.08
CA GLN A 180 1.87 3.19 7.48
C GLN A 180 3.02 3.42 8.46
N ALA A 181 4.17 2.79 8.23
CA ALA A 181 5.33 2.80 9.13
C ALA A 181 5.91 4.20 9.42
N TYR A 182 5.63 5.20 8.56
CA TYR A 182 6.11 6.57 8.79
C TYR A 182 5.34 7.30 9.89
N LEU A 183 4.11 6.87 10.22
CA LEU A 183 3.34 7.44 11.32
C LEU A 183 3.91 6.92 12.66
N LYS A 184 4.16 7.83 13.59
CA LYS A 184 4.75 7.49 14.90
C LYS A 184 3.84 6.62 15.77
N ARG A 185 2.54 6.63 15.48
CA ARG A 185 1.51 5.89 16.20
C ARG A 185 1.30 4.46 15.71
N THR A 186 1.87 4.07 14.55
CA THR A 186 1.53 2.81 13.85
C THR A 186 1.65 1.59 14.74
N LEU A 187 2.74 1.45 15.49
CA LEU A 187 2.91 0.30 16.38
C LEU A 187 1.85 0.25 17.49
N ASP A 188 1.47 1.40 18.04
CA ASP A 188 0.44 1.48 19.08
C ASP A 188 -0.95 1.22 18.51
N ASP A 189 -1.24 1.64 17.28
CA ASP A 189 -2.47 1.31 16.58
C ASP A 189 -2.57 -0.20 16.33
N ILE A 190 -1.48 -0.84 15.88
CA ILE A 190 -1.43 -2.30 15.71
C ILE A 190 -1.69 -3.00 17.05
N ARG A 191 -1.04 -2.56 18.14
CA ARG A 191 -1.24 -3.10 19.49
C ARG A 191 -2.69 -2.98 19.95
N GLY A 192 -3.31 -1.81 19.69
CA GLY A 192 -4.69 -1.52 20.04
C GLY A 192 -5.72 -2.40 19.30
N LEU A 193 -5.31 -3.10 18.24
CA LEU A 193 -6.17 -4.00 17.46
C LEU A 193 -5.94 -5.48 17.77
N THR A 194 -4.97 -5.83 18.61
CA THR A 194 -4.62 -7.25 18.87
C THR A 194 -5.72 -8.06 19.57
N ASP A 195 -6.68 -7.39 20.22
CA ASP A 195 -7.89 -8.03 20.76
C ASP A 195 -8.78 -8.68 19.69
N LEU A 196 -8.63 -8.28 18.43
CA LEU A 196 -9.33 -8.86 17.27
C LEU A 196 -8.55 -10.01 16.60
N ASN A 197 -7.35 -10.34 17.10
CA ASN A 197 -6.53 -11.40 16.51
C ASN A 197 -6.94 -12.77 17.05
N SER A 198 -7.14 -13.74 16.17
CA SER A 198 -7.39 -15.12 16.55
C SER A 198 -6.63 -16.09 15.65
N GLU A 199 -6.44 -17.35 16.08
CA GLU A 199 -5.79 -18.38 15.26
C GLU A 199 -6.62 -18.76 14.03
N GLU A 200 -7.95 -18.78 14.15
CA GLU A 200 -8.86 -19.10 13.06
C GLU A 200 -8.95 -17.96 12.03
N HIS A 201 -8.97 -16.73 12.50
CA HIS A 201 -9.07 -15.53 11.68
C HIS A 201 -8.03 -14.48 12.09
N PRO A 202 -6.76 -14.68 11.74
CA PRO A 202 -5.72 -13.75 12.13
C PRO A 202 -6.01 -12.34 11.59
N LEU A 203 -5.53 -11.32 12.31
CA LEU A 203 -5.46 -9.99 11.75
C LEU A 203 -4.63 -10.01 10.46
N SER A 204 -5.01 -9.20 9.50
CA SER A 204 -4.29 -9.06 8.24
C SER A 204 -3.99 -7.59 7.97
N PHE A 205 -2.72 -7.21 8.01
CA PHE A 205 -2.30 -5.86 7.70
C PHE A 205 -1.45 -5.82 6.42
N ARG A 206 -1.62 -4.76 5.64
CA ARG A 206 -0.65 -4.34 4.64
C ARG A 206 0.25 -3.30 5.28
N LEU A 207 1.53 -3.60 5.42
CA LEU A 207 2.51 -2.64 5.90
C LEU A 207 3.15 -1.91 4.74
N CYS A 208 2.99 -0.60 4.66
CA CYS A 208 3.68 0.28 3.72
C CYS A 208 4.47 1.37 4.45
N LYS A 209 5.31 2.11 3.72
CA LYS A 209 6.06 3.23 4.32
C LYS A 209 5.17 4.41 4.68
N GLY A 210 4.17 4.69 3.87
CA GLY A 210 3.34 5.89 3.89
C GLY A 210 3.67 6.85 2.75
N ILE A 211 2.65 7.57 2.27
CA ILE A 211 2.76 8.42 1.08
C ILE A 211 2.32 9.86 1.32
N TYR A 212 1.42 10.11 2.27
CA TYR A 212 0.85 11.44 2.49
C TYR A 212 1.84 12.41 3.13
N ILE A 213 1.65 13.72 2.90
CA ILE A 213 2.51 14.76 3.45
C ILE A 213 2.01 15.12 4.85
N GLU A 214 2.61 14.52 5.86
CA GLU A 214 2.25 14.72 7.26
C GLU A 214 3.26 15.63 8.00
N PRO A 215 2.89 16.34 9.08
CA PRO A 215 3.82 17.12 9.87
C PRO A 215 4.81 16.21 10.63
N ALA A 216 6.02 16.73 10.91
CA ALA A 216 7.07 15.99 11.61
C ALA A 216 6.70 15.65 13.08
N THR A 217 5.67 16.27 13.63
CA THR A 217 5.13 15.95 14.95
C THR A 217 4.52 14.56 15.02
N ILE A 218 3.90 14.09 13.92
CA ILE A 218 3.18 12.81 13.84
C ILE A 218 3.81 11.79 12.90
N ALA A 219 4.73 12.20 12.02
CA ALA A 219 5.37 11.30 11.07
C ALA A 219 6.89 11.47 11.01
N PHE A 220 7.60 10.36 10.87
CA PHE A 220 9.04 10.35 10.60
C PHE A 220 9.32 10.93 9.21
N LYS A 221 10.46 11.64 9.08
CA LYS A 221 10.84 12.32 7.83
C LYS A 221 12.08 11.75 7.18
N LYS A 222 12.94 11.13 7.97
CA LYS A 222 14.15 10.50 7.45
C LYS A 222 13.84 9.08 7.01
N HIS A 223 14.40 8.72 5.88
CA HIS A 223 14.23 7.41 5.28
C HIS A 223 14.71 6.28 6.20
N GLU A 224 15.81 6.52 6.93
CA GLU A 224 16.38 5.57 7.88
C GLU A 224 15.43 5.31 9.06
N ASP A 225 14.82 6.37 9.61
CA ASP A 225 13.86 6.26 10.71
C ASP A 225 12.61 5.48 10.26
N ILE A 226 12.09 5.80 9.06
CA ILE A 226 10.93 5.08 8.49
C ILE A 226 11.26 3.60 8.27
N ASN A 227 12.44 3.29 7.73
CA ASN A 227 12.85 1.91 7.53
C ASN A 227 13.04 1.14 8.83
N HIS A 228 13.57 1.80 9.87
CA HIS A 228 13.69 1.21 11.21
C HIS A 228 12.31 0.84 11.77
N HIS A 229 11.38 1.78 11.77
CA HIS A 229 10.01 1.53 12.26
C HIS A 229 9.25 0.51 11.42
N TYR A 230 9.45 0.49 10.10
CA TYR A 230 8.88 -0.54 9.24
C TYR A 230 9.28 -1.96 9.69
N LEU A 231 10.55 -2.18 9.99
CA LEU A 231 11.03 -3.48 10.46
C LEU A 231 10.60 -3.79 11.89
N GLU A 232 10.48 -2.77 12.75
CA GLU A 232 9.95 -2.92 14.12
C GLU A 232 8.47 -3.33 14.09
N ASP A 233 7.65 -2.66 13.28
CA ASP A 233 6.23 -2.99 13.07
C ASP A 233 6.08 -4.41 12.52
N LEU A 234 6.89 -4.77 11.50
CA LEU A 234 6.88 -6.09 10.88
C LEU A 234 7.27 -7.18 11.88
N GLU A 235 8.32 -6.95 12.69
CA GLU A 235 8.75 -7.88 13.73
C GLU A 235 7.66 -8.10 14.77
N TYR A 236 7.00 -7.03 15.22
CA TYR A 236 5.88 -7.12 16.16
C TYR A 236 4.73 -7.97 15.60
N MET A 237 4.35 -7.72 14.34
CA MET A 237 3.27 -8.47 13.68
C MET A 237 3.60 -9.96 13.57
N PHE A 238 4.81 -10.33 13.17
CA PHE A 238 5.23 -11.73 13.08
C PHE A 238 5.24 -12.44 14.44
N ARG A 239 5.73 -11.76 15.49
CA ARG A 239 5.72 -12.31 16.86
C ARG A 239 4.30 -12.57 17.39
N ASN A 240 3.33 -11.79 16.92
CA ASN A 240 1.93 -11.89 17.35
C ASN A 240 1.07 -12.69 16.36
N LYS A 241 1.68 -13.44 15.42
CA LYS A 241 0.97 -14.27 14.44
C LYS A 241 -0.08 -13.47 13.64
N ILE A 242 0.26 -12.27 13.22
CA ILE A 242 -0.56 -11.41 12.37
C ILE A 242 -0.10 -11.63 10.92
N HIS A 243 -1.03 -11.83 9.99
CA HIS A 243 -0.73 -11.92 8.57
C HIS A 243 -0.29 -10.57 8.02
N VAL A 244 0.80 -10.54 7.22
CA VAL A 244 1.36 -9.29 6.72
C VAL A 244 1.54 -9.28 5.20
N GLY A 245 0.91 -8.32 4.53
CA GLY A 245 1.28 -7.87 3.20
C GLY A 245 2.46 -6.89 3.29
N ILE A 246 3.65 -7.34 2.91
CA ILE A 246 4.90 -6.57 2.94
C ILE A 246 4.97 -5.69 1.70
N ALA A 247 4.44 -4.45 1.80
CA ALA A 247 4.24 -3.56 0.67
C ALA A 247 5.42 -2.58 0.51
N THR A 248 6.43 -2.99 -0.25
CA THR A 248 7.62 -2.17 -0.47
C THR A 248 8.39 -2.55 -1.74
N HIS A 249 9.09 -1.55 -2.33
CA HIS A 249 10.07 -1.72 -3.41
C HIS A 249 11.51 -1.53 -2.90
N ASP A 250 11.68 -1.31 -1.59
CA ASP A 250 12.98 -1.07 -0.97
C ASP A 250 13.71 -2.39 -0.69
N LYS A 251 14.84 -2.59 -1.34
CA LYS A 251 15.62 -3.83 -1.20
C LYS A 251 16.11 -4.07 0.23
N LEU A 252 16.39 -3.00 1.00
CA LEU A 252 16.81 -3.14 2.39
C LEU A 252 15.67 -3.70 3.25
N LEU A 253 14.44 -3.21 3.03
CA LEU A 253 13.26 -3.71 3.73
C LEU A 253 12.91 -5.15 3.33
N ILE A 254 13.04 -5.49 2.04
CA ILE A 254 12.83 -6.86 1.55
C ILE A 254 13.85 -7.80 2.21
N SER A 255 15.13 -7.42 2.25
CA SER A 255 16.16 -8.21 2.91
C SER A 255 15.88 -8.38 4.41
N GLY A 256 15.53 -7.28 5.10
CA GLY A 256 15.16 -7.32 6.51
C GLY A 256 13.92 -8.17 6.78
N ALA A 257 12.92 -8.15 5.87
CA ALA A 257 11.75 -9.00 5.98
C ALA A 257 12.12 -10.49 5.87
N TYR A 258 12.98 -10.88 4.93
CA TYR A 258 13.48 -12.26 4.84
C TYR A 258 14.26 -12.69 6.10
N GLU A 259 15.04 -11.78 6.72
CA GLU A 259 15.72 -12.06 7.98
C GLU A 259 14.72 -12.33 9.12
N LEU A 260 13.67 -11.51 9.23
CA LEU A 260 12.61 -11.68 10.23
C LEU A 260 11.79 -12.97 9.99
N ILE A 261 11.45 -13.27 8.72
CA ILE A 261 10.75 -14.51 8.34
C ILE A 261 11.55 -15.73 8.82
N ARG A 262 12.86 -15.77 8.55
CA ARG A 262 13.75 -16.85 9.01
C ARG A 262 13.88 -16.87 10.53
N LYS A 263 14.08 -15.71 11.17
CA LYS A 263 14.24 -15.58 12.63
C LYS A 263 13.06 -16.14 13.42
N TYR A 264 11.83 -15.92 12.92
CA TYR A 264 10.60 -16.33 13.58
C TYR A 264 9.94 -17.57 12.97
N ASN A 265 10.58 -18.22 11.98
CA ASN A 265 10.03 -19.34 11.23
C ASN A 265 8.60 -19.07 10.75
N VAL A 266 8.36 -17.87 10.17
CA VAL A 266 7.02 -17.44 9.77
C VAL A 266 6.51 -18.32 8.62
N PRO A 267 5.35 -18.99 8.77
CA PRO A 267 4.81 -19.83 7.71
C PRO A 267 4.46 -19.02 6.45
N ALA A 268 4.64 -19.60 5.27
CA ALA A 268 4.43 -18.92 3.99
C ALA A 268 3.02 -18.34 3.80
N HIS A 269 2.00 -18.93 4.44
CA HIS A 269 0.64 -18.42 4.38
C HIS A 269 0.38 -17.22 5.31
N MET A 270 1.36 -16.82 6.14
CA MET A 270 1.26 -15.69 7.07
C MET A 270 1.89 -14.41 6.53
N TYR A 271 2.44 -14.42 5.33
CA TYR A 271 2.95 -13.22 4.69
C TYR A 271 2.83 -13.28 3.17
N GLU A 272 2.89 -12.12 2.56
CA GLU A 272 3.03 -11.96 1.10
C GLU A 272 3.82 -10.69 0.80
N PHE A 273 4.60 -10.68 -0.27
CA PHE A 273 5.23 -9.46 -0.77
C PHE A 273 4.28 -8.76 -1.74
N GLN A 274 4.09 -7.46 -1.56
CA GLN A 274 3.20 -6.66 -2.39
C GLN A 274 3.98 -5.56 -3.10
N MET A 275 3.73 -5.39 -4.39
CA MET A 275 4.39 -4.40 -5.23
C MET A 275 3.39 -3.70 -6.15
N LEU A 276 3.62 -2.42 -6.40
CA LEU A 276 2.84 -1.67 -7.38
C LEU A 276 3.10 -2.21 -8.78
N PHE A 277 2.03 -2.35 -9.56
CA PHE A 277 2.12 -2.80 -10.95
C PHE A 277 3.05 -1.91 -11.76
N GLY A 278 3.92 -2.53 -12.56
CA GLY A 278 4.88 -1.84 -13.41
C GLY A 278 6.12 -1.28 -12.72
N VAL A 279 6.14 -1.20 -11.37
CA VAL A 279 7.28 -0.71 -10.60
C VAL A 279 8.27 -1.85 -10.31
N THR A 280 9.56 -1.64 -10.63
CA THR A 280 10.66 -2.61 -10.38
C THR A 280 10.34 -4.07 -10.78
N PRO A 281 9.95 -4.35 -12.04
CA PRO A 281 9.51 -5.70 -12.44
C PRO A 281 10.59 -6.78 -12.22
N ARG A 282 11.88 -6.45 -12.39
CA ARG A 282 12.98 -7.39 -12.14
C ARG A 282 13.07 -7.81 -10.67
N LEU A 283 12.76 -6.89 -9.73
CA LEU A 283 12.76 -7.20 -8.30
C LEU A 283 11.56 -8.10 -7.96
N ARG A 284 10.39 -7.80 -8.52
CA ARG A 284 9.21 -8.66 -8.40
C ARG A 284 9.51 -10.09 -8.88
N ASP A 285 10.09 -10.19 -10.07
CA ASP A 285 10.37 -11.51 -10.68
C ASP A 285 11.40 -12.29 -9.86
N SER A 286 12.37 -11.63 -9.20
CA SER A 286 13.29 -12.32 -8.28
C SER A 286 12.56 -12.86 -7.04
N ILE A 287 11.63 -12.11 -6.46
CA ILE A 287 10.85 -12.56 -5.28
C ILE A 287 9.90 -13.72 -5.63
N VAL A 288 9.34 -13.73 -6.83
CA VAL A 288 8.45 -14.82 -7.29
C VAL A 288 9.22 -16.13 -7.51
N ASN A 289 10.51 -16.05 -7.81
CA ASN A 289 11.36 -17.22 -8.06
C ASN A 289 12.09 -17.73 -6.80
N ASP A 290 12.08 -16.97 -5.72
CA ASP A 290 12.63 -17.36 -4.40
C ASP A 290 11.61 -18.18 -3.59
#